data_2f02d549c9c580094d05ca5bdf7f5959
#
_entry.id   2f02d549c9c580094d05ca5bdf7f5959
#
_cell.length_a   1.000
_cell.length_b   1.000
_cell.length_c   1.000
_cell.angle_alpha   90.00
_cell.angle_beta   90.00
_cell.angle_gamma   90.00
#
_symmetry.space_group_name_H-M   'P 1'
#
loop_
_entity.id
_entity.type
_entity.pdbx_description
1 polymer ?
#
loop_
_entity_poly.entity_id
_entity_poly.type
_entity_poly.pdbx_seq_one_letter_code
_entity_poly.pdbx_strand_id
1 'polypeptide(L)'
;MLIIKVRKKIFCTVLVLFISFTLGTLFYLKSNLYRNPLICQAEVKRYLEDGKIRKEYDVYFYLNKQNRALVLVNGFYLGEDGVPLTIRRTFSFDSVWEGNRLVVNNIVMNKNTNDNAPDEAIPILAENDVIQFEMLTKHAYLISTVQSKMACNIRD
;
A
#
# COMPACT_ATOMS: atom_id res chain seq x y z
N MET A 1 -9.53 10.55 61.13
CA MET A 1 -10.49 10.44 60.03
C MET A 1 -10.00 11.02 58.69
N LEU A 2 -9.04 11.95 58.67
CA LEU A 2 -8.48 12.58 57.44
C LEU A 2 -7.61 11.60 56.60
N ILE A 3 -6.79 10.79 57.21
CA ILE A 3 -5.80 9.88 56.58
C ILE A 3 -6.48 8.81 55.72
N ILE A 4 -7.65 8.32 56.09
CA ILE A 4 -8.41 7.30 55.32
C ILE A 4 -9.01 7.91 54.04
N LYS A 5 -9.43 9.18 54.04
CA LYS A 5 -9.95 9.88 52.87
C LYS A 5 -8.85 10.13 51.81
N VAL A 6 -7.62 10.45 52.26
CA VAL A 6 -6.51 10.72 51.35
C VAL A 6 -6.05 9.41 50.68
N ARG A 7 -5.95 8.30 51.45
CA ARG A 7 -5.60 6.98 50.86
C ARG A 7 -6.62 6.50 49.82
N LYS A 8 -7.91 6.70 50.05
CA LYS A 8 -8.95 6.36 49.05
C LYS A 8 -8.85 7.20 47.77
N LYS A 9 -8.57 8.51 47.88
CA LYS A 9 -8.35 9.35 46.69
C LYS A 9 -7.15 8.93 45.88
N ILE A 10 -6.02 8.68 46.54
CA ILE A 10 -4.78 8.20 45.87
C ILE A 10 -5.03 6.85 45.18
N PHE A 11 -5.70 5.92 45.86
CA PHE A 11 -6.04 4.62 45.30
C PHE A 11 -6.92 4.73 44.05
N CYS A 12 -7.97 5.56 44.08
CA CYS A 12 -8.84 5.82 42.93
C CYS A 12 -8.07 6.45 41.77
N THR A 13 -7.16 7.40 42.02
CA THR A 13 -6.36 8.04 40.97
C THR A 13 -5.41 7.05 40.31
N VAL A 14 -4.72 6.22 41.08
CA VAL A 14 -3.81 5.18 40.57
C VAL A 14 -4.59 4.14 39.75
N LEU A 15 -5.77 3.73 40.19
CA LEU A 15 -6.63 2.80 39.48
C LEU A 15 -7.09 3.35 38.13
N VAL A 16 -7.51 4.63 38.07
CA VAL A 16 -7.92 5.28 36.82
C VAL A 16 -6.75 5.37 35.84
N LEU A 17 -5.55 5.75 36.31
CA LEU A 17 -4.35 5.81 35.48
C LEU A 17 -3.99 4.43 34.93
N PHE A 18 -4.07 3.39 35.74
CA PHE A 18 -3.79 2.02 35.31
C PHE A 18 -4.78 1.53 34.25
N ILE A 19 -6.08 1.78 34.45
CA ILE A 19 -7.12 1.43 33.45
C ILE A 19 -6.91 2.19 32.16
N SER A 20 -6.59 3.50 32.21
CA SER A 20 -6.34 4.31 31.01
C SER A 20 -5.12 3.83 30.25
N PHE A 21 -4.04 3.44 30.95
CA PHE A 21 -2.84 2.89 30.35
C PHE A 21 -3.10 1.53 29.69
N THR A 22 -3.82 0.63 30.37
CA THR A 22 -4.17 -0.69 29.80
C THR A 22 -5.09 -0.59 28.59
N LEU A 23 -6.09 0.30 28.63
CA LEU A 23 -6.95 0.57 27.47
C LEU A 23 -6.16 1.17 26.31
N GLY A 24 -5.28 2.12 26.56
CA GLY A 24 -4.41 2.73 25.57
C GLY A 24 -3.47 1.71 24.90
N THR A 25 -2.84 0.83 25.72
CA THR A 25 -1.97 -0.24 25.17
C THR A 25 -2.77 -1.28 24.38
N LEU A 26 -3.95 -1.68 24.84
CA LEU A 26 -4.83 -2.60 24.10
C LEU A 26 -5.28 -2.00 22.77
N PHE A 27 -5.65 -0.71 22.75
CA PHE A 27 -6.03 -0.02 21.52
C PHE A 27 -4.85 0.10 20.55
N TYR A 28 -3.66 0.44 21.04
CA TYR A 28 -2.44 0.49 20.25
C TYR A 28 -2.06 -0.89 19.66
N LEU A 29 -2.10 -1.94 20.47
CA LEU A 29 -1.85 -3.31 20.02
C LEU A 29 -2.90 -3.74 18.98
N LYS A 30 -4.18 -3.45 19.20
CA LYS A 30 -5.24 -3.77 18.24
C LYS A 30 -5.06 -3.04 16.92
N SER A 31 -4.67 -1.77 16.91
CA SER A 31 -4.46 -1.01 15.68
C SER A 31 -3.25 -1.49 14.87
N ASN A 32 -2.20 -1.99 15.52
CA ASN A 32 -0.98 -2.44 14.86
C ASN A 32 -0.94 -3.94 14.53
N LEU A 33 -1.62 -4.79 15.33
CA LEU A 33 -1.61 -6.25 15.13
C LEU A 33 -2.61 -6.77 14.09
N TYR A 34 -3.60 -5.97 13.68
CA TYR A 34 -4.70 -6.43 12.84
C TYR A 34 -4.68 -5.91 11.40
N ARG A 35 -3.56 -5.40 10.92
CA ARG A 35 -3.45 -5.19 9.48
C ARG A 35 -3.13 -6.52 8.80
N ASN A 36 -4.14 -7.13 8.22
CA ASN A 36 -3.97 -8.29 7.36
C ASN A 36 -3.03 -7.92 6.20
N PRO A 37 -2.20 -8.86 5.72
CA PRO A 37 -1.46 -8.63 4.50
C PRO A 37 -2.44 -8.27 3.40
N LEU A 38 -2.14 -7.22 2.65
CA LEU A 38 -2.94 -6.82 1.50
C LEU A 38 -2.36 -7.47 0.27
N ILE A 39 -3.16 -8.31 -0.39
CA ILE A 39 -2.81 -8.93 -1.67
C ILE A 39 -3.91 -8.53 -2.64
N CYS A 40 -3.55 -7.82 -3.68
CA CYS A 40 -4.52 -7.47 -4.69
C CYS A 40 -3.92 -7.42 -6.10
N GLN A 41 -4.78 -7.58 -7.11
CA GLN A 41 -4.42 -7.52 -8.52
C GLN A 41 -5.23 -6.45 -9.23
N ALA A 42 -4.55 -5.65 -10.05
CA ALA A 42 -5.16 -4.68 -10.94
C ALA A 42 -4.72 -4.96 -12.38
N GLU A 43 -5.60 -4.71 -13.32
CA GLU A 43 -5.32 -4.67 -14.75
C GLU A 43 -5.34 -3.21 -15.22
N VAL A 44 -4.31 -2.79 -15.92
CA VAL A 44 -4.20 -1.43 -16.44
C VAL A 44 -4.12 -1.49 -17.95
N LYS A 45 -5.10 -0.85 -18.62
CA LYS A 45 -5.13 -0.70 -20.08
C LYS A 45 -5.14 0.78 -20.44
N ARG A 46 -4.33 1.16 -21.40
CA ARG A 46 -4.35 2.49 -22.00
C ARG A 46 -4.45 2.38 -23.52
N TYR A 47 -5.37 3.12 -24.08
CA TYR A 47 -5.65 3.14 -25.51
C TYR A 47 -5.00 4.35 -26.17
N LEU A 48 -4.65 4.21 -27.45
CA LEU A 48 -4.34 5.30 -28.34
C LEU A 48 -5.64 5.94 -28.86
N GLU A 49 -5.55 7.10 -29.51
CA GLU A 49 -6.70 7.81 -30.10
C GLU A 49 -7.41 6.99 -31.18
N ASP A 50 -6.70 6.12 -31.88
CA ASP A 50 -7.23 5.19 -32.89
C ASP A 50 -7.88 3.92 -32.28
N GLY A 51 -8.00 3.84 -30.96
CA GLY A 51 -8.61 2.73 -30.25
C GLY A 51 -7.69 1.51 -30.05
N LYS A 52 -6.46 1.51 -30.56
CA LYS A 52 -5.48 0.44 -30.29
C LYS A 52 -4.96 0.52 -28.86
N ILE A 53 -4.63 -0.63 -28.28
CA ILE A 53 -4.04 -0.69 -26.95
C ILE A 53 -2.58 -0.24 -27.05
N ARG A 54 -2.25 0.89 -26.38
CA ARG A 54 -0.88 1.38 -26.26
C ARG A 54 -0.09 0.61 -25.22
N LYS A 55 -0.73 0.30 -24.09
CA LYS A 55 -0.12 -0.51 -23.04
C LYS A 55 -1.18 -1.29 -22.27
N GLU A 56 -0.83 -2.49 -21.90
CA GLU A 56 -1.63 -3.37 -21.06
C GLU A 56 -0.71 -4.12 -20.13
N TYR A 57 -0.96 -4.04 -18.83
CA TYR A 57 -0.19 -4.74 -17.84
C TYR A 57 -1.01 -5.06 -16.60
N ASP A 58 -0.68 -6.18 -15.99
CA ASP A 58 -1.14 -6.58 -14.67
C ASP A 58 -0.21 -6.03 -13.59
N VAL A 59 -0.81 -5.56 -12.51
CA VAL A 59 -0.13 -5.13 -11.30
C VAL A 59 -0.56 -6.04 -10.16
N TYR A 60 0.39 -6.75 -9.58
CA TYR A 60 0.20 -7.51 -8.36
C TYR A 60 0.83 -6.74 -7.20
N PHE A 61 0.00 -6.30 -6.29
CA PHE A 61 0.43 -5.57 -5.10
C PHE A 61 0.35 -6.48 -3.89
N TYR A 62 1.47 -6.66 -3.20
CA TYR A 62 1.59 -7.41 -1.96
C TYR A 62 2.17 -6.51 -0.88
N LEU A 63 1.49 -6.37 0.25
CA LEU A 63 1.96 -5.66 1.43
C LEU A 63 1.89 -6.61 2.62
N ASN A 64 3.02 -6.86 3.26
CA ASN A 64 3.09 -7.73 4.43
C ASN A 64 2.79 -6.98 5.74
N LYS A 65 2.72 -7.72 6.85
CA LYS A 65 2.47 -7.17 8.19
C LYS A 65 3.60 -6.26 8.70
N GLN A 66 4.81 -6.38 8.16
CA GLN A 66 5.97 -5.56 8.51
C GLN A 66 6.07 -4.29 7.65
N ASN A 67 5.02 -3.96 6.91
CA ASN A 67 4.97 -2.81 5.99
C ASN A 67 6.01 -2.85 4.86
N ARG A 68 6.46 -4.05 4.48
CA ARG A 68 7.23 -4.26 3.25
C ARG A 68 6.28 -4.58 2.12
N ALA A 69 6.43 -3.87 1.03
CA ALA A 69 5.63 -4.09 -0.16
C ALA A 69 6.46 -4.70 -1.30
N LEU A 70 5.78 -5.50 -2.09
CA LEU A 70 6.27 -6.03 -3.36
C LEU A 70 5.21 -5.74 -4.42
N VAL A 71 5.62 -5.09 -5.50
CA VAL A 71 4.75 -4.82 -6.65
C VAL A 71 5.35 -5.46 -7.88
N LEU A 72 4.61 -6.40 -8.47
CA LEU A 72 5.00 -7.05 -9.73
C LEU A 72 4.18 -6.44 -10.85
N VAL A 73 4.85 -6.04 -11.92
CA VAL A 73 4.22 -5.50 -13.14
C VAL A 73 4.62 -6.36 -14.32
N ASN A 74 3.62 -6.94 -15.00
CA ASN A 74 3.83 -7.78 -16.17
C ASN A 74 2.87 -7.38 -17.29
N GLY A 75 3.38 -7.23 -18.51
CA GLY A 75 2.53 -6.88 -19.65
C GLY A 75 3.31 -6.45 -20.86
N PHE A 76 2.73 -5.55 -21.65
CA PHE A 76 3.38 -5.01 -22.83
C PHE A 76 3.12 -3.51 -23.01
N TYR A 77 4.02 -2.90 -23.76
CA TYR A 77 3.96 -1.52 -24.20
C TYR A 77 4.16 -1.49 -25.73
N LEU A 78 3.30 -0.81 -26.46
CA LEU A 78 3.45 -0.64 -27.90
C LEU A 78 4.40 0.53 -28.17
N GLY A 79 5.56 0.22 -28.75
CA GLY A 79 6.54 1.22 -29.18
C GLY A 79 6.00 2.15 -30.27
N GLU A 80 6.73 3.19 -30.59
CA GLU A 80 6.37 4.15 -31.64
C GLU A 80 6.32 3.52 -33.03
N ASP A 81 7.14 2.50 -33.26
CA ASP A 81 7.19 1.66 -34.46
C ASP A 81 6.05 0.63 -34.56
N GLY A 82 5.17 0.57 -33.54
CA GLY A 82 4.08 -0.40 -33.45
C GLY A 82 4.54 -1.80 -32.99
N VAL A 83 5.79 -1.97 -32.56
CA VAL A 83 6.30 -3.25 -32.06
C VAL A 83 5.96 -3.38 -30.58
N PRO A 84 5.40 -4.52 -30.14
CA PRO A 84 5.12 -4.73 -28.72
C PRO A 84 6.43 -5.01 -27.95
N LEU A 85 6.66 -4.22 -26.91
CA LEU A 85 7.77 -4.34 -25.98
C LEU A 85 7.29 -4.96 -24.67
N THR A 86 8.05 -5.86 -24.09
CA THR A 86 7.69 -6.57 -22.88
C THR A 86 7.98 -5.73 -21.64
N ILE A 87 7.00 -5.65 -20.73
CA ILE A 87 7.14 -5.07 -19.39
C ILE A 87 7.25 -6.22 -18.39
N ARG A 88 8.31 -6.27 -17.58
CA ARG A 88 8.46 -7.24 -16.51
C ARG A 88 9.33 -6.68 -15.38
N ARG A 89 8.67 -6.00 -14.44
CA ARG A 89 9.34 -5.25 -13.35
C ARG A 89 8.86 -5.67 -11.99
N THR A 90 9.75 -5.56 -11.04
CA THR A 90 9.48 -5.79 -9.62
C THR A 90 9.91 -4.55 -8.85
N PHE A 91 9.00 -3.98 -8.07
CA PHE A 91 9.32 -2.94 -7.09
C PHE A 91 9.22 -3.56 -5.71
N SER A 92 10.23 -3.34 -4.90
CA SER A 92 10.21 -3.65 -3.48
C SER A 92 10.49 -2.38 -2.69
N PHE A 93 9.76 -2.16 -1.60
CA PHE A 93 9.94 -0.98 -0.78
C PHE A 93 9.47 -1.21 0.65
N ASP A 94 10.05 -0.46 1.56
CA ASP A 94 9.54 -0.29 2.91
C ASP A 94 8.47 0.80 2.90
N SER A 95 7.56 0.77 3.87
CA SER A 95 6.48 1.73 3.90
C SER A 95 6.02 2.05 5.31
N VAL A 96 5.41 3.22 5.47
CA VAL A 96 4.81 3.65 6.74
C VAL A 96 3.37 4.07 6.48
N TRP A 97 2.45 3.58 7.30
CA TRP A 97 1.06 3.98 7.22
C TRP A 97 0.81 5.32 7.93
N GLU A 98 0.19 6.24 7.23
CA GLU A 98 -0.35 7.50 7.75
C GLU A 98 -1.86 7.55 7.47
N GLY A 99 -2.67 7.05 8.41
CA GLY A 99 -4.11 6.89 8.18
C GLY A 99 -4.41 5.86 7.09
N ASN A 100 -5.01 6.31 5.98
CA ASN A 100 -5.28 5.50 4.78
C ASN A 100 -4.22 5.65 3.68
N ARG A 101 -3.10 6.29 4.00
CA ARG A 101 -1.98 6.54 3.09
C ARG A 101 -0.80 5.68 3.46
N LEU A 102 -0.10 5.19 2.47
CA LEU A 102 1.15 4.44 2.60
C LEU A 102 2.27 5.29 2.02
N VAL A 103 3.17 5.74 2.86
CA VAL A 103 4.37 6.49 2.44
C VAL A 103 5.46 5.48 2.07
N VAL A 104 6.02 5.62 0.88
CA VAL A 104 7.02 4.72 0.29
C VAL A 104 8.42 5.16 0.68
N ASN A 105 9.26 4.22 1.12
CA ASN A 105 10.66 4.44 1.46
C ASN A 105 11.52 3.28 0.96
N ASN A 106 12.81 3.52 0.74
CA ASN A 106 13.79 2.48 0.36
C ASN A 106 13.35 1.68 -0.87
N ILE A 107 12.91 2.37 -1.91
CA ILE A 107 12.42 1.72 -3.12
C ILE A 107 13.55 1.14 -3.95
N VAL A 108 13.38 -0.11 -4.36
CA VAL A 108 14.26 -0.82 -5.28
C VAL A 108 13.43 -1.34 -6.45
N MET A 109 13.79 -0.92 -7.66
CA MET A 109 13.22 -1.45 -8.90
C MET A 109 14.18 -2.44 -9.53
N ASN A 110 13.67 -3.63 -9.84
CA ASN A 110 14.38 -4.64 -10.61
C ASN A 110 13.69 -4.87 -11.95
N LYS A 111 14.41 -4.65 -13.04
CA LYS A 111 13.99 -4.91 -14.40
C LYS A 111 14.47 -6.30 -14.82
N ASN A 112 13.53 -7.15 -15.26
CA ASN A 112 13.90 -8.49 -15.72
C ASN A 112 14.71 -8.41 -17.03
N THR A 113 15.55 -9.38 -17.30
CA THR A 113 16.38 -9.44 -18.52
C THR A 113 15.56 -9.43 -19.82
N ASN A 114 14.31 -9.89 -19.75
CA ASN A 114 13.38 -9.89 -20.90
C ASN A 114 12.51 -8.63 -20.98
N ASP A 115 12.67 -7.66 -20.06
CA ASP A 115 11.99 -6.38 -20.12
C ASP A 115 12.77 -5.44 -21.04
N ASN A 116 12.20 -5.17 -22.20
CA ASN A 116 12.76 -4.26 -23.22
C ASN A 116 11.93 -2.97 -23.36
N ALA A 117 10.89 -2.78 -22.50
CA ALA A 117 10.13 -1.56 -22.51
C ALA A 117 10.93 -0.38 -21.90
N PRO A 118 10.70 0.87 -22.37
CA PRO A 118 11.32 2.05 -21.79
C PRO A 118 10.83 2.29 -20.35
N ASP A 119 11.59 3.08 -19.56
CA ASP A 119 11.27 3.25 -18.15
C ASP A 119 9.95 4.00 -17.93
N GLU A 120 9.60 4.90 -18.83
CA GLU A 120 8.33 5.63 -18.85
C GLU A 120 7.11 4.79 -19.25
N ALA A 121 7.29 3.54 -19.66
CA ALA A 121 6.19 2.65 -20.02
C ALA A 121 5.20 2.43 -18.88
N ILE A 122 5.66 2.47 -17.64
CA ILE A 122 4.85 2.39 -16.42
C ILE A 122 5.16 3.56 -15.49
N PRO A 123 4.20 4.00 -14.65
CA PRO A 123 4.47 4.95 -13.59
C PRO A 123 5.54 4.40 -12.65
N ILE A 124 6.56 5.20 -12.38
CA ILE A 124 7.63 4.85 -11.45
C ILE A 124 7.24 5.41 -10.08
N LEU A 125 7.27 4.55 -9.06
CA LEU A 125 7.20 5.01 -7.67
C LEU A 125 8.54 5.66 -7.30
N ALA A 126 8.48 6.81 -6.66
CA ALA A 126 9.64 7.53 -6.16
C ALA A 126 9.71 7.46 -4.63
N GLU A 127 10.87 7.82 -4.09
CA GLU A 127 11.07 7.97 -2.64
C GLU A 127 10.11 9.02 -2.09
N ASN A 128 9.47 8.73 -0.98
CA ASN A 128 8.42 9.52 -0.33
C ASN A 128 7.10 9.66 -1.13
N ASP A 129 6.92 8.89 -2.19
CA ASP A 129 5.61 8.82 -2.84
C ASP A 129 4.55 8.30 -1.88
N VAL A 130 3.33 8.78 -2.09
CA VAL A 130 2.18 8.40 -1.27
C VAL A 130 1.24 7.55 -2.10
N ILE A 131 0.98 6.34 -1.61
CA ILE A 131 -0.04 5.44 -2.15
C ILE A 131 -1.28 5.55 -1.25
N GLN A 132 -2.39 6.02 -1.81
CA GLN A 132 -3.65 6.12 -1.08
C GLN A 132 -4.54 4.93 -1.40
N PHE A 133 -5.15 4.36 -0.36
CA PHE A 133 -6.09 3.25 -0.47
C PHE A 133 -7.49 3.71 -0.08
N GLU A 134 -8.45 3.52 -0.97
CA GLU A 134 -9.85 3.76 -0.74
C GLU A 134 -10.64 2.47 -0.98
N MET A 135 -11.39 2.00 0.02
CA MET A 135 -12.18 0.79 -0.12
C MET A 135 -13.40 1.07 -1.00
N LEU A 136 -13.48 0.41 -2.15
CA LEU A 136 -14.64 0.46 -3.04
C LEU A 136 -15.70 -0.56 -2.64
N THR A 137 -15.25 -1.77 -2.33
CA THR A 137 -16.09 -2.89 -1.88
C THR A 137 -15.32 -3.76 -0.89
N LYS A 138 -15.94 -4.81 -0.35
CA LYS A 138 -15.26 -5.80 0.51
C LYS A 138 -14.07 -6.50 -0.20
N HIS A 139 -14.07 -6.52 -1.53
CA HIS A 139 -13.10 -7.26 -2.34
C HIS A 139 -12.34 -6.36 -3.32
N ALA A 140 -12.45 -5.05 -3.21
CA ALA A 140 -11.75 -4.12 -4.10
C ALA A 140 -11.35 -2.82 -3.41
N TYR A 141 -10.15 -2.35 -3.73
CA TYR A 141 -9.63 -1.04 -3.38
C TYR A 141 -9.39 -0.19 -4.62
N LEU A 142 -9.60 1.11 -4.52
CA LEU A 142 -9.01 2.08 -5.41
C LEU A 142 -7.63 2.43 -4.84
N ILE A 143 -6.59 2.13 -5.60
CA ILE A 143 -5.22 2.53 -5.30
C ILE A 143 -4.91 3.76 -6.13
N SER A 144 -4.54 4.84 -5.47
CA SER A 144 -4.18 6.11 -6.10
C SER A 144 -2.75 6.49 -5.75
N THR A 145 -1.97 6.82 -6.75
CA THR A 145 -0.65 7.46 -6.64
C THR A 145 -0.71 8.85 -7.25
N VAL A 146 0.37 9.61 -7.19
CA VAL A 146 0.47 10.92 -7.87
C VAL A 146 0.25 10.78 -9.38
N GLN A 147 0.64 9.67 -9.97
CA GLN A 147 0.66 9.48 -11.44
C GLN A 147 -0.47 8.59 -11.97
N SER A 148 -1.12 7.80 -11.11
CA SER A 148 -2.09 6.80 -11.56
C SER A 148 -3.17 6.49 -10.54
N LYS A 149 -4.31 6.00 -11.05
CA LYS A 149 -5.37 5.39 -10.24
C LYS A 149 -5.72 4.04 -10.85
N MET A 150 -5.87 3.04 -10.02
CA MET A 150 -6.23 1.69 -10.46
C MET A 150 -7.17 1.02 -9.46
N ALA A 151 -8.14 0.27 -9.96
CA ALA A 151 -8.95 -0.60 -9.12
C ALA A 151 -8.21 -1.92 -8.89
N CYS A 152 -8.00 -2.29 -7.65
CA CYS A 152 -7.25 -3.47 -7.26
C CYS A 152 -8.19 -4.46 -6.56
N ASN A 153 -8.38 -5.63 -7.15
CA ASN A 153 -9.21 -6.69 -6.60
C ASN A 153 -8.40 -7.53 -5.60
N ILE A 154 -8.96 -7.69 -4.39
CA ILE A 154 -8.36 -8.54 -3.35
C ILE A 154 -8.43 -9.98 -3.83
N ARG A 155 -7.32 -10.71 -3.69
CA ARG A 155 -7.28 -12.16 -3.82
C ARG A 155 -7.21 -12.77 -2.43
N ASP A 156 -8.16 -13.63 -2.14
CA ASP A 156 -8.17 -14.49 -0.95
C ASP A 156 -7.14 -15.61 -1.05
#